data_4e7062cd708e287c0ce744ba3663c9f1
#
_entry.id   4e7062cd708e287c0ce744ba3663c9f1
#
_cell.length_a   1.000
_cell.length_b   1.000
_cell.length_c   1.000
_cell.angle_alpha   90.00
_cell.angle_beta   90.00
_cell.angle_gamma   90.00
#
_symmetry.space_group_name_H-M   'P 1'
#
loop_
_entity.id
_entity.type
_entity.pdbx_description
1 polymer ?
#
loop_
_entity_poly.entity_id
_entity_poly.type
_entity_poly.pdbx_seq_one_letter_code
_entity_poly.pdbx_strand_id
1 'polypeptide(L)'
;AASYKVDCSTEDVSAYIGETVEIPVTVKTEQKLRGFLGKLKGNYDETVLEFEGLEKKNLPEKAMVSTAGGNFSYLTSAKDTTFSEATFALKFKVLKYVDDPVEVAIKGLYFTDGNESTAPVDLTAHVTTRDKAREFTGLQEREDGLYYVKEGEVDTTYHGLYNDAVYGWRYVKAGKVDTEYTGLYNDS
;
A
#
# COMPACT_ATOMS: atom_id res chain seq x y z
N ALA A 1 -6.98 2.50 34.62
CA ALA A 1 -7.18 1.61 33.47
C ALA A 1 -8.68 1.36 33.27
N ALA A 2 -9.09 1.18 32.01
CA ALA A 2 -10.48 0.89 31.69
C ALA A 2 -10.88 -0.48 32.23
N SER A 3 -12.17 -0.61 32.60
CA SER A 3 -12.76 -1.87 33.05
C SER A 3 -13.06 -2.85 31.90
N TYR A 4 -12.78 -2.45 30.67
CA TYR A 4 -13.02 -3.23 29.47
C TYR A 4 -11.75 -3.36 28.62
N LYS A 5 -11.78 -4.30 27.70
CA LYS A 5 -10.68 -4.53 26.76
C LYS A 5 -11.12 -4.28 25.33
N VAL A 6 -10.20 -3.83 24.50
CA VAL A 6 -10.39 -3.67 23.08
C VAL A 6 -9.29 -4.42 22.37
N ASP A 7 -9.66 -5.37 21.51
CA ASP A 7 -8.72 -6.05 20.64
C ASP A 7 -8.62 -5.29 19.33
N CYS A 8 -7.40 -5.03 18.89
CA CYS A 8 -7.18 -4.39 17.61
C CYS A 8 -6.00 -5.04 16.90
N SER A 9 -6.06 -5.03 15.58
CA SER A 9 -5.06 -5.63 14.73
C SER A 9 -4.93 -4.87 13.42
N THR A 10 -3.84 -5.10 12.73
CA THR A 10 -3.57 -4.52 11.43
C THR A 10 -3.02 -5.59 10.49
N GLU A 11 -2.88 -5.27 9.22
CA GLU A 11 -2.37 -6.18 8.20
C GLU A 11 -1.30 -5.48 7.36
N ASP A 12 -0.36 -6.29 6.85
CA ASP A 12 0.61 -5.82 5.88
C ASP A 12 -0.07 -5.66 4.52
N VAL A 13 0.39 -4.69 3.75
CA VAL A 13 -0.21 -4.32 2.46
C VAL A 13 0.87 -4.04 1.44
N SER A 14 0.49 -3.96 0.17
CA SER A 14 1.39 -3.58 -0.92
C SER A 14 0.68 -2.68 -1.92
N ALA A 15 1.46 -1.82 -2.58
CA ALA A 15 0.96 -0.97 -3.64
C ALA A 15 2.10 -0.52 -4.55
N TYR A 16 1.73 -0.11 -5.76
CA TYR A 16 2.66 0.46 -6.72
C TYR A 16 2.94 1.93 -6.45
N ILE A 17 4.11 2.39 -6.89
CA ILE A 17 4.47 3.82 -6.84
C ILE A 17 3.33 4.66 -7.43
N GLY A 18 2.96 5.71 -6.73
CA GLY A 18 1.90 6.64 -7.14
C GLY A 18 0.50 6.23 -6.72
N GLU A 19 0.32 5.02 -6.24
CA GLU A 19 -0.97 4.55 -5.74
C GLU A 19 -1.13 4.85 -4.25
N THR A 20 -2.39 4.93 -3.82
CA THR A 20 -2.75 4.99 -2.41
C THR A 20 -2.97 3.59 -1.88
N VAL A 21 -2.37 3.30 -0.75
CA VAL A 21 -2.57 2.04 -0.04
C VAL A 21 -3.34 2.31 1.24
N GLU A 22 -4.20 1.36 1.61
CA GLU A 22 -4.96 1.43 2.85
C GLU A 22 -4.43 0.39 3.83
N ILE A 23 -3.98 0.85 5.00
CA ILE A 23 -3.60 -0.02 6.09
C ILE A 23 -4.82 -0.20 6.98
N PRO A 24 -5.42 -1.41 7.03
CA PRO A 24 -6.63 -1.62 7.81
C PRO A 24 -6.30 -1.75 9.30
N VAL A 25 -7.17 -1.21 10.12
CA VAL A 25 -7.16 -1.44 11.55
C VAL A 25 -8.51 -2.02 11.93
N THR A 26 -8.50 -3.24 12.45
CA THR A 26 -9.70 -3.94 12.87
C THR A 26 -9.83 -3.86 14.38
N VAL A 27 -11.01 -3.46 14.83
CA VAL A 27 -11.33 -3.25 16.24
C VAL A 27 -12.43 -4.21 16.64
N LYS A 28 -12.26 -4.89 17.75
CA LYS A 28 -13.26 -5.80 18.30
C LYS A 28 -13.32 -5.67 19.82
N THR A 29 -14.51 -5.42 20.33
CA THR A 29 -14.78 -5.32 21.76
C THR A 29 -16.27 -5.55 22.02
N GLU A 30 -16.63 -5.87 23.26
CA GLU A 30 -18.02 -5.92 23.69
C GLU A 30 -18.49 -4.56 24.21
N GLN A 31 -17.56 -3.63 24.46
CA GLN A 31 -17.86 -2.30 24.95
C GLN A 31 -18.36 -1.40 23.82
N LYS A 32 -19.27 -0.51 24.17
CA LYS A 32 -19.75 0.54 23.25
C LYS A 32 -18.78 1.70 23.27
N LEU A 33 -17.98 1.81 22.20
CA LEU A 33 -16.94 2.83 22.08
C LEU A 33 -17.48 4.09 21.41
N ARG A 34 -16.82 5.21 21.69
CA ARG A 34 -17.09 6.49 21.04
C ARG A 34 -15.95 6.98 20.19
N GLY A 35 -14.71 6.62 20.50
CA GLY A 35 -13.59 7.15 19.74
C GLY A 35 -12.27 6.48 20.03
N PHE A 36 -11.25 6.98 19.32
CA PHE A 36 -9.88 6.51 19.45
C PHE A 36 -8.90 7.59 19.00
N LEU A 37 -7.65 7.41 19.40
CA LEU A 37 -6.54 8.27 19.00
C LEU A 37 -5.28 7.42 18.85
N GLY A 38 -4.51 7.70 17.80
CA GLY A 38 -3.23 7.06 17.58
C GLY A 38 -2.22 8.02 16.98
N LYS A 39 -0.94 7.67 17.10
CA LYS A 39 0.18 8.49 16.64
C LYS A 39 0.90 7.84 15.49
N LEU A 40 1.07 8.57 14.41
CA LEU A 40 1.78 8.15 13.20
C LEU A 40 3.02 8.99 12.93
N LYS A 41 2.98 10.28 13.27
CA LYS A 41 4.06 11.21 12.94
C LYS A 41 5.41 10.73 13.45
N GLY A 42 6.37 10.63 12.53
CA GLY A 42 7.72 10.15 12.85
C GLY A 42 7.84 8.64 12.99
N ASN A 43 6.77 7.88 12.74
CA ASN A 43 6.74 6.43 12.95
C ASN A 43 6.78 5.63 11.64
N TYR A 44 7.16 6.25 10.55
CA TYR A 44 7.37 5.63 9.25
C TYR A 44 8.30 6.52 8.42
N ASP A 45 8.82 5.98 7.32
CA ASP A 45 9.69 6.75 6.43
C ASP A 45 8.85 7.67 5.53
N GLU A 46 8.83 8.96 5.88
CA GLU A 46 8.04 9.98 5.17
C GLU A 46 8.62 10.31 3.78
N THR A 47 9.80 9.83 3.45
CA THR A 47 10.34 9.94 2.09
C THR A 47 9.79 8.87 1.15
N VAL A 48 9.23 7.80 1.69
CA VAL A 48 8.67 6.68 0.94
C VAL A 48 7.15 6.71 0.91
N LEU A 49 6.53 7.07 2.02
CA LEU A 49 5.07 7.10 2.18
C LEU A 49 4.61 8.49 2.61
N GLU A 50 3.43 8.87 2.14
CA GLU A 50 2.78 10.12 2.53
C GLU A 50 1.41 9.80 3.13
N PHE A 51 1.20 10.16 4.38
CA PHE A 51 -0.09 9.96 5.03
C PHE A 51 -1.15 10.86 4.42
N GLU A 52 -2.26 10.26 3.95
CA GLU A 52 -3.34 10.99 3.28
C GLU A 52 -4.61 11.09 4.10
N GLY A 53 -4.70 10.37 5.21
CA GLY A 53 -5.86 10.48 6.07
C GLY A 53 -6.41 9.15 6.56
N LEU A 54 -7.55 9.24 7.21
CA LEU A 54 -8.28 8.12 7.77
C LEU A 54 -9.55 7.88 6.95
N GLU A 55 -9.77 6.63 6.56
CA GLU A 55 -10.97 6.20 5.85
C GLU A 55 -11.87 5.42 6.80
N LYS A 56 -13.09 5.89 6.98
CA LYS A 56 -14.11 5.21 7.80
C LYS A 56 -14.73 4.09 6.97
N LYS A 57 -14.48 2.83 7.31
CA LYS A 57 -15.08 1.71 6.58
C LYS A 57 -16.49 1.39 7.06
N ASN A 58 -16.63 1.08 8.34
CA ASN A 58 -17.92 0.82 8.95
C ASN A 58 -18.10 1.55 10.29
N LEU A 59 -17.36 2.62 10.48
CA LEU A 59 -17.53 3.52 11.60
C LEU A 59 -18.76 4.42 11.39
N PRO A 60 -19.43 4.88 12.47
CA PRO A 60 -20.48 5.87 12.32
C PRO A 60 -20.03 7.11 11.56
N GLU A 61 -20.87 7.59 10.65
CA GLU A 61 -20.53 8.73 9.78
C GLU A 61 -20.46 10.05 10.53
N LYS A 62 -21.39 10.24 11.49
CA LYS A 62 -21.44 11.48 12.28
C LYS A 62 -20.37 11.45 13.34
N ALA A 63 -19.22 12.01 13.01
CA ALA A 63 -18.05 11.99 13.86
C ALA A 63 -17.12 13.14 13.52
N MET A 64 -16.30 13.51 14.48
CA MET A 64 -15.18 14.39 14.28
C MET A 64 -13.94 13.55 14.00
N VAL A 65 -13.30 13.79 12.85
CA VAL A 65 -12.06 13.13 12.47
C VAL A 65 -10.98 14.19 12.36
N SER A 66 -9.83 13.95 12.95
CA SER A 66 -8.69 14.83 12.84
C SER A 66 -7.44 14.06 12.46
N THR A 67 -6.66 14.63 11.56
CA THR A 67 -5.32 14.15 11.20
C THR A 67 -4.27 15.22 11.49
N ALA A 68 -4.61 16.16 12.36
CA ALA A 68 -3.72 17.25 12.73
C ALA A 68 -2.39 16.75 13.26
N GLY A 69 -1.30 17.39 12.83
CA GLY A 69 0.04 17.02 13.24
C GLY A 69 0.53 15.68 12.71
N GLY A 70 -0.15 15.09 11.72
CA GLY A 70 0.23 13.79 11.14
C GLY A 70 -0.17 12.59 11.99
N ASN A 71 -1.00 12.79 13.01
CA ASN A 71 -1.59 11.74 13.84
C ASN A 71 -3.06 11.57 13.44
N PHE A 72 -3.80 10.73 14.11
CA PHE A 72 -5.21 10.56 13.79
C PHE A 72 -6.06 10.41 15.03
N SER A 73 -7.29 10.90 14.94
CA SER A 73 -8.30 10.72 15.97
C SER A 73 -9.68 10.66 15.36
N TYR A 74 -10.58 10.02 16.07
CA TYR A 74 -11.97 9.85 15.70
C TYR A 74 -12.82 9.92 16.97
N LEU A 75 -13.91 10.67 16.91
CA LEU A 75 -14.85 10.76 18.03
C LEU A 75 -16.26 10.93 17.47
N THR A 76 -17.19 10.07 17.88
CA THR A 76 -18.59 10.21 17.47
C THR A 76 -19.18 11.52 17.98
N SER A 77 -19.98 12.18 17.13
CA SER A 77 -20.54 13.50 17.43
C SER A 77 -21.65 13.45 18.47
N ALA A 78 -22.40 12.37 18.52
CA ALA A 78 -23.53 12.22 19.45
C ALA A 78 -23.20 11.21 20.53
N LYS A 79 -23.61 11.52 21.75
CA LYS A 79 -23.31 10.73 22.94
C LYS A 79 -23.81 9.28 22.87
N ASP A 80 -24.90 9.06 22.19
CA ASP A 80 -25.51 7.72 22.01
C ASP A 80 -25.08 7.00 20.73
N THR A 81 -24.25 7.65 19.92
CA THR A 81 -23.66 7.04 18.72
C THR A 81 -22.38 6.32 19.11
N THR A 82 -22.39 5.00 19.02
CA THR A 82 -21.28 4.14 19.46
C THR A 82 -20.94 3.08 18.44
N PHE A 83 -19.80 2.44 18.61
CA PHE A 83 -19.39 1.29 17.82
C PHE A 83 -18.70 0.26 18.72
N SER A 84 -18.76 -1.02 18.34
CA SER A 84 -18.11 -2.11 19.08
C SER A 84 -17.18 -2.91 18.16
N GLU A 85 -17.66 -3.26 16.97
CA GLU A 85 -16.83 -3.87 15.94
C GLU A 85 -16.68 -2.87 14.81
N ALA A 86 -15.46 -2.61 14.42
CA ALA A 86 -15.21 -1.61 13.41
C ALA A 86 -13.93 -1.92 12.65
N THR A 87 -13.89 -1.43 11.42
CA THR A 87 -12.67 -1.38 10.63
C THR A 87 -12.54 0.02 10.08
N PHE A 88 -11.37 0.58 10.21
CA PHE A 88 -11.00 1.81 9.54
C PHE A 88 -9.67 1.60 8.84
N ALA A 89 -9.29 2.51 7.96
CA ALA A 89 -8.04 2.41 7.23
C ALA A 89 -7.25 3.71 7.34
N LEU A 90 -5.94 3.56 7.40
CA LEU A 90 -5.01 4.68 7.30
C LEU A 90 -4.48 4.69 5.88
N LYS A 91 -4.68 5.79 5.16
CA LYS A 91 -4.30 5.91 3.75
C LYS A 91 -2.93 6.53 3.59
N PHE A 92 -2.11 5.90 2.76
CA PHE A 92 -0.77 6.39 2.43
C PHE A 92 -0.57 6.33 0.93
N LYS A 93 0.04 7.37 0.39
CA LYS A 93 0.52 7.36 -0.99
C LYS A 93 1.93 6.81 -1.03
N VAL A 94 2.20 5.91 -1.97
CA VAL A 94 3.55 5.38 -2.19
C VAL A 94 4.31 6.35 -3.09
N LEU A 95 5.37 6.96 -2.55
CA LEU A 95 6.14 8.01 -3.24
C LEU A 95 7.28 7.45 -4.07
N LYS A 96 7.88 6.36 -3.62
CA LYS A 96 9.00 5.73 -4.33
C LYS A 96 9.13 4.25 -3.96
N TYR A 97 9.88 3.54 -4.78
CA TYR A 97 10.22 2.14 -4.53
C TYR A 97 11.39 2.05 -3.54
N VAL A 98 11.29 1.09 -2.62
CA VAL A 98 12.41 0.63 -1.79
C VAL A 98 12.39 -0.90 -1.75
N ASP A 99 13.57 -1.50 -1.60
CA ASP A 99 13.70 -2.96 -1.67
C ASP A 99 12.99 -3.69 -0.52
N ASP A 100 13.11 -3.17 0.69
CA ASP A 100 12.53 -3.80 1.86
C ASP A 100 11.16 -3.22 2.21
N PRO A 101 10.26 -4.00 2.83
CA PRO A 101 8.99 -3.46 3.30
C PRO A 101 9.19 -2.29 4.27
N VAL A 102 8.37 -1.27 4.13
CA VAL A 102 8.41 -0.08 4.97
C VAL A 102 7.55 -0.31 6.20
N GLU A 103 8.16 -0.15 7.38
CA GLU A 103 7.44 -0.27 8.63
C GLU A 103 6.61 0.98 8.90
N VAL A 104 5.33 0.79 9.24
CA VAL A 104 4.45 1.85 9.73
C VAL A 104 4.00 1.46 11.13
N ALA A 105 4.48 2.20 12.12
CA ALA A 105 4.10 1.96 13.50
C ALA A 105 2.98 2.90 13.92
N ILE A 106 1.89 2.32 14.39
CA ILE A 106 0.79 3.06 15.01
C ILE A 106 1.04 3.00 16.49
N LYS A 107 1.42 4.12 17.08
CA LYS A 107 1.83 4.17 18.48
C LYS A 107 0.80 4.82 19.36
N GLY A 108 0.73 4.36 20.60
CA GLY A 108 -0.13 4.95 21.61
C GLY A 108 -1.60 4.90 21.27
N LEU A 109 -2.04 3.90 20.51
CA LEU A 109 -3.44 3.75 20.14
C LEU A 109 -4.28 3.40 21.35
N TYR A 110 -5.27 4.23 21.65
CA TYR A 110 -6.21 3.96 22.72
C TYR A 110 -7.63 4.26 22.28
N PHE A 111 -8.58 3.66 22.99
CA PHE A 111 -10.01 3.78 22.73
C PHE A 111 -10.70 4.35 23.94
N THR A 112 -11.82 5.03 23.72
CA THR A 112 -12.65 5.58 24.80
C THR A 112 -14.12 5.26 24.56
N ASP A 113 -14.83 5.03 25.65
CA ASP A 113 -16.29 4.92 25.65
C ASP A 113 -16.96 6.24 26.04
N GLY A 114 -16.16 7.31 26.21
CA GLY A 114 -16.61 8.62 26.66
C GLY A 114 -16.41 8.84 28.15
N ASN A 115 -16.16 7.80 28.93
CA ASN A 115 -15.89 7.87 30.36
C ASN A 115 -14.50 7.35 30.70
N GLU A 116 -14.15 6.20 30.18
CA GLU A 116 -12.87 5.54 30.43
C GLU A 116 -12.10 5.36 29.12
N SER A 117 -10.79 5.42 29.23
CA SER A 117 -9.89 5.15 28.09
C SER A 117 -9.06 3.91 28.36
N THR A 118 -8.86 3.09 27.33
CA THR A 118 -8.01 1.91 27.43
C THR A 118 -6.54 2.30 27.55
N ALA A 119 -5.73 1.40 28.06
CA ALA A 119 -4.28 1.54 28.03
C ALA A 119 -3.80 1.62 26.58
N PRO A 120 -2.82 2.48 26.26
CA PRO A 120 -2.30 2.58 24.90
C PRO A 120 -1.64 1.29 24.43
N VAL A 121 -1.82 0.97 23.15
CA VAL A 121 -1.15 -0.16 22.50
C VAL A 121 -0.46 0.32 21.23
N ASP A 122 0.51 -0.44 20.78
CA ASP A 122 1.21 -0.18 19.53
C ASP A 122 0.89 -1.28 18.54
N LEU A 123 0.70 -0.90 17.28
CA LEU A 123 0.52 -1.82 16.16
C LEU A 123 1.57 -1.50 15.10
N THR A 124 2.04 -2.53 14.41
CA THR A 124 2.99 -2.36 13.32
C THR A 124 2.47 -3.06 12.08
N ALA A 125 2.44 -2.33 10.98
CA ALA A 125 2.15 -2.86 9.65
C ALA A 125 3.36 -2.61 8.75
N HIS A 126 3.47 -3.41 7.69
CA HIS A 126 4.51 -3.24 6.68
C HIS A 126 3.86 -2.95 5.33
N VAL A 127 4.43 -2.02 4.60
CA VAL A 127 4.01 -1.67 3.25
C VAL A 127 5.11 -2.10 2.28
N THR A 128 4.79 -3.03 1.40
CA THR A 128 5.68 -3.39 0.31
C THR A 128 5.42 -2.46 -0.86
N THR A 129 6.43 -1.69 -1.24
CA THR A 129 6.34 -0.81 -2.39
C THR A 129 6.66 -1.60 -3.66
N ARG A 130 5.94 -1.32 -4.76
CA ARG A 130 6.12 -2.01 -6.03
C ARG A 130 6.31 -1.01 -7.15
N ASP A 131 7.06 -1.42 -8.14
CA ASP A 131 7.35 -0.60 -9.32
C ASP A 131 7.05 -1.44 -10.56
N LYS A 132 6.07 -1.02 -11.34
CA LYS A 132 5.66 -1.73 -12.55
C LYS A 132 6.82 -1.89 -13.54
N ALA A 133 7.69 -0.89 -13.62
CA ALA A 133 8.85 -0.95 -14.50
C ALA A 133 9.81 -2.08 -14.12
N ARG A 134 9.94 -2.37 -12.82
CA ARG A 134 10.79 -3.46 -12.33
C ARG A 134 10.19 -4.85 -12.55
N GLU A 135 8.88 -4.92 -12.72
CA GLU A 135 8.13 -6.17 -12.90
C GLU A 135 7.82 -6.45 -14.36
N PHE A 136 8.15 -5.51 -15.26
CA PHE A 136 7.82 -5.63 -16.67
C PHE A 136 8.66 -6.71 -17.34
N THR A 137 8.00 -7.57 -18.12
CA THR A 137 8.63 -8.55 -19.02
C THR A 137 7.99 -8.43 -20.39
N GLY A 138 8.79 -8.25 -21.41
CA GLY A 138 8.33 -8.07 -22.78
C GLY A 138 9.29 -7.25 -23.59
N LEU A 139 8.87 -6.83 -24.79
CA LEU A 139 9.65 -5.93 -25.62
C LEU A 139 9.41 -4.50 -25.20
N GLN A 140 10.49 -3.73 -25.08
CA GLN A 140 10.44 -2.33 -24.70
C GLN A 140 11.27 -1.51 -25.67
N GLU A 141 10.67 -0.43 -26.17
CA GLU A 141 11.35 0.51 -27.03
C GLU A 141 12.31 1.38 -26.21
N ARG A 142 13.53 1.51 -26.70
CA ARG A 142 14.57 2.39 -26.17
C ARG A 142 15.15 3.22 -27.30
N GLU A 143 16.05 4.17 -27.01
CA GLU A 143 16.58 5.08 -28.01
C GLU A 143 17.12 4.40 -29.28
N ASP A 144 17.77 3.27 -29.13
CA ASP A 144 18.44 2.56 -30.22
C ASP A 144 17.74 1.28 -30.68
N GLY A 145 16.47 1.08 -30.31
CA GLY A 145 15.68 -0.05 -30.80
C GLY A 145 14.84 -0.71 -29.74
N LEU A 146 14.27 -1.87 -30.10
CA LEU A 146 13.48 -2.69 -29.21
C LEU A 146 14.36 -3.70 -28.48
N TYR A 147 14.11 -3.85 -27.19
CA TYR A 147 14.85 -4.79 -26.35
C TYR A 147 13.90 -5.77 -25.66
N TYR A 148 14.37 -6.98 -25.47
CA TYR A 148 13.70 -7.91 -24.59
C TYR A 148 14.09 -7.63 -23.15
N VAL A 149 13.09 -7.29 -22.37
CA VAL A 149 13.23 -6.94 -20.96
C VAL A 149 12.56 -8.04 -20.12
N LYS A 150 13.28 -8.52 -19.13
CA LYS A 150 12.76 -9.49 -18.17
C LYS A 150 12.89 -8.91 -16.78
N GLU A 151 11.74 -8.82 -16.09
CA GLU A 151 11.68 -8.25 -14.75
C GLU A 151 12.42 -6.91 -14.64
N GLY A 152 12.13 -6.02 -15.58
CA GLY A 152 12.65 -4.65 -15.61
C GLY A 152 14.03 -4.45 -16.20
N GLU A 153 14.73 -5.51 -16.55
CA GLU A 153 16.10 -5.41 -17.07
C GLU A 153 16.24 -6.08 -18.43
N VAL A 154 17.08 -5.51 -19.30
CA VAL A 154 17.39 -6.13 -20.57
C VAL A 154 18.06 -7.48 -20.31
N ASP A 155 17.49 -8.53 -20.89
CA ASP A 155 18.04 -9.88 -20.79
C ASP A 155 18.93 -10.17 -21.99
N THR A 156 20.22 -9.93 -21.85
CA THR A 156 21.19 -10.16 -22.93
C THR A 156 21.44 -11.64 -23.23
N THR A 157 20.91 -12.53 -22.42
CA THR A 157 21.03 -13.97 -22.65
C THR A 157 19.93 -14.52 -23.58
N TYR A 158 18.89 -13.71 -23.85
CA TYR A 158 17.81 -14.16 -24.70
C TYR A 158 18.18 -14.12 -26.17
N HIS A 159 18.00 -15.24 -26.86
CA HIS A 159 18.16 -15.38 -28.30
C HIS A 159 16.99 -16.19 -28.85
N GLY A 160 16.38 -15.71 -29.94
CA GLY A 160 15.33 -16.43 -30.61
C GLY A 160 14.08 -15.61 -30.83
N LEU A 161 13.04 -16.27 -31.29
CA LEU A 161 11.75 -15.63 -31.51
C LEU A 161 11.04 -15.35 -30.18
N TYR A 162 10.44 -14.16 -30.10
CA TYR A 162 9.60 -13.78 -28.97
C TYR A 162 8.29 -13.18 -29.50
N ASN A 163 7.18 -13.66 -28.96
CA ASN A 163 5.86 -13.13 -29.31
C ASN A 163 5.41 -12.12 -28.25
N ASP A 164 5.55 -10.84 -28.57
CA ASP A 164 5.17 -9.76 -27.68
C ASP A 164 3.69 -9.39 -27.83
N ALA A 165 3.04 -9.05 -26.72
CA ALA A 165 1.63 -8.67 -26.70
C ALA A 165 1.33 -7.42 -27.55
N VAL A 166 2.28 -6.50 -27.66
CA VAL A 166 2.13 -5.23 -28.38
C VAL A 166 2.74 -5.32 -29.78
N TYR A 167 3.95 -5.85 -29.89
CA TYR A 167 4.73 -5.83 -31.12
C TYR A 167 4.61 -7.11 -31.94
N GLY A 168 4.00 -8.17 -31.39
CA GLY A 168 3.90 -9.46 -32.05
C GLY A 168 5.24 -10.19 -32.08
N TRP A 169 5.40 -11.08 -33.08
CA TRP A 169 6.61 -11.87 -33.22
C TRP A 169 7.80 -11.02 -33.67
N ARG A 170 8.89 -11.17 -32.94
CA ARG A 170 10.18 -10.54 -33.28
C ARG A 170 11.32 -11.52 -32.99
N TYR A 171 12.38 -11.42 -33.77
CA TYR A 171 13.60 -12.16 -33.49
C TYR A 171 14.51 -11.33 -32.60
N VAL A 172 14.95 -11.92 -31.50
CA VAL A 172 15.79 -11.27 -30.50
C VAL A 172 17.18 -11.91 -30.53
N LYS A 173 18.21 -11.09 -30.54
CA LYS A 173 19.60 -11.52 -30.47
C LYS A 173 20.31 -10.76 -29.37
N ALA A 174 20.81 -11.51 -28.37
CA ALA A 174 21.45 -10.92 -27.20
C ALA A 174 20.62 -9.80 -26.56
N GLY A 175 19.32 -10.03 -26.42
CA GLY A 175 18.40 -9.09 -25.80
C GLY A 175 17.92 -7.94 -26.66
N LYS A 176 18.39 -7.82 -27.89
CA LYS A 176 17.96 -6.73 -28.79
C LYS A 176 17.23 -7.32 -29.99
N VAL A 177 16.13 -6.69 -30.39
CA VAL A 177 15.41 -7.10 -31.60
C VAL A 177 16.29 -6.88 -32.82
N ASP A 178 16.48 -7.96 -33.59
CA ASP A 178 17.26 -7.94 -34.80
C ASP A 178 16.35 -7.59 -35.98
N THR A 179 16.44 -6.38 -36.47
CA THR A 179 15.64 -5.87 -37.59
C THR A 179 16.04 -6.41 -38.92
N GLU A 180 17.20 -7.05 -39.00
CA GLU A 180 17.72 -7.62 -40.26
C GLU A 180 17.42 -9.09 -40.42
N TYR A 181 16.75 -9.72 -39.42
CA TYR A 181 16.36 -11.12 -39.50
C TYR A 181 15.29 -11.32 -40.57
N THR A 182 15.58 -12.23 -41.50
CA THR A 182 14.70 -12.52 -42.64
C THR A 182 14.40 -14.03 -42.78
N GLY A 183 14.40 -14.78 -41.73
CA GLY A 183 14.20 -16.22 -41.81
C GLY A 183 12.73 -16.63 -41.94
N LEU A 184 12.45 -17.88 -41.60
CA LEU A 184 11.13 -18.51 -41.75
C LEU A 184 10.01 -17.77 -41.04
N TYR A 185 10.32 -17.03 -40.01
CA TYR A 185 9.28 -16.38 -39.24
C TYR A 185 8.51 -15.32 -40.03
N ASN A 186 9.05 -14.83 -41.15
CA ASN A 186 8.40 -13.87 -42.02
C ASN A 186 7.32 -14.50 -42.91
N ASP A 187 7.24 -15.79 -42.95
CA ASP A 187 6.37 -16.53 -43.84
C ASP A 187 5.01 -16.89 -43.28
N SER A 188 4.73 -16.44 -42.07
CA SER A 188 3.49 -16.77 -41.40
C SER A 188 2.30 -15.90 -41.82
#